data_3f687a89eaa809008afcbabd19be7e1c
#
_entry.id   3f687a89eaa809008afcbabd19be7e1c
#
_cell.length_a   1.000
_cell.length_b   1.000
_cell.length_c   1.000
_cell.angle_alpha   90.00
_cell.angle_beta   90.00
_cell.angle_gamma   90.00
#
_symmetry.space_group_name_H-M   'P 1'
#
loop_
_entity.id
_entity.type
_entity.pdbx_description
1 polymer ?
#
loop_
_entity_poly.entity_id
_entity_poly.type
_entity_poly.pdbx_seq_one_letter_code
_entity_poly.pdbx_strand_id
1 'polypeptide(L)'
;MVYAAARYVDSGAKDVTESSAMAKVFASDAAMKVTVDAVQICGGSGYMRDYPVEKMMRDAKILQIYEGTNQILRGAIASNLRKRKGRTA
;
A
#
# COMPACT_ATOMS: atom_id res chain seq x y z
N MET A 1 3.00 -7.73 -7.21
CA MET A 1 2.35 -8.00 -5.91
C MET A 1 0.84 -7.84 -5.97
N VAL A 2 0.33 -6.75 -6.49
CA VAL A 2 -1.12 -6.51 -6.57
C VAL A 2 -1.82 -7.58 -7.39
N TYR A 3 -1.29 -7.90 -8.57
CA TYR A 3 -1.89 -8.93 -9.43
C TYR A 3 -1.82 -10.31 -8.80
N ALA A 4 -0.74 -10.62 -8.07
CA ALA A 4 -0.62 -11.89 -7.38
C ALA A 4 -1.66 -12.00 -6.26
N ALA A 5 -1.89 -10.92 -5.51
CA ALA A 5 -2.92 -10.89 -4.49
C ALA A 5 -4.32 -11.05 -5.09
N ALA A 6 -4.58 -10.39 -6.22
CA ALA A 6 -5.87 -10.51 -6.91
C ALA A 6 -6.11 -11.94 -7.38
N ARG A 7 -5.12 -12.61 -7.93
CA ARG A 7 -5.23 -14.02 -8.33
C ARG A 7 -5.50 -14.92 -7.13
N TYR A 8 -4.85 -14.64 -6.01
CA TYR A 8 -5.03 -15.41 -4.79
C TYR A 8 -6.47 -15.31 -4.28
N VAL A 9 -7.02 -14.09 -4.28
CA VAL A 9 -8.42 -13.86 -3.91
C VAL A 9 -9.35 -14.57 -4.88
N ASP A 10 -9.11 -14.44 -6.19
CA ASP A 10 -9.95 -15.05 -7.23
C ASP A 10 -9.93 -16.56 -7.18
N SER A 11 -8.87 -17.18 -6.67
CA SER A 11 -8.78 -18.63 -6.53
C SER A 11 -9.69 -19.20 -5.45
N GLY A 12 -10.37 -18.35 -4.68
CA GLY A 12 -11.24 -18.77 -3.60
C GLY A 12 -10.52 -19.18 -2.33
N ALA A 13 -9.25 -18.80 -2.19
CA ALA A 13 -8.48 -19.09 -0.98
C ALA A 13 -9.13 -18.44 0.25
N LYS A 14 -9.12 -19.16 1.37
CA LYS A 14 -9.78 -18.68 2.59
C LYS A 14 -8.97 -17.66 3.37
N ASP A 15 -7.64 -17.69 3.25
CA ASP A 15 -6.75 -16.79 3.98
C ASP A 15 -6.17 -15.76 3.03
N VAL A 16 -6.95 -14.73 2.77
CA VAL A 16 -6.55 -13.63 1.86
C VAL A 16 -6.09 -12.38 2.61
N THR A 17 -6.27 -12.33 3.93
CA THR A 17 -6.01 -11.12 4.73
C THR A 17 -4.56 -10.68 4.61
N GLU A 18 -3.63 -11.61 4.79
CA GLU A 18 -2.19 -11.31 4.74
C GLU A 18 -1.77 -10.80 3.37
N SER A 19 -2.15 -11.52 2.31
CA SER A 19 -1.81 -11.14 0.93
C SER A 19 -2.40 -9.78 0.56
N SER A 20 -3.65 -9.54 0.90
CA SER A 20 -4.33 -8.28 0.61
C SER A 20 -3.69 -7.12 1.37
N ALA A 21 -3.39 -7.32 2.65
CA ALA A 21 -2.76 -6.29 3.48
C ALA A 21 -1.34 -5.96 2.96
N MET A 22 -0.55 -6.97 2.63
CA MET A 22 0.79 -6.79 2.07
C MET A 22 0.75 -6.01 0.76
N ALA A 23 -0.16 -6.37 -0.14
CA ALA A 23 -0.29 -5.70 -1.43
C ALA A 23 -0.69 -4.24 -1.24
N LYS A 24 -1.65 -3.96 -0.35
CA LYS A 24 -2.11 -2.59 -0.10
C LYS A 24 -0.99 -1.74 0.52
N VAL A 25 -0.30 -2.26 1.52
CA VAL A 25 0.79 -1.53 2.19
C VAL A 25 1.92 -1.24 1.19
N PHE A 26 2.37 -2.25 0.46
CA PHE A 26 3.46 -2.09 -0.48
C PHE A 26 3.10 -1.12 -1.61
N ALA A 27 1.93 -1.30 -2.23
CA ALA A 27 1.52 -0.48 -3.37
C ALA A 27 1.29 0.97 -2.96
N SER A 28 0.65 1.22 -1.83
CA SER A 28 0.37 2.58 -1.37
C SER A 28 1.63 3.30 -0.91
N ASP A 29 2.55 2.62 -0.22
CA ASP A 29 3.83 3.20 0.17
C ASP A 29 4.69 3.51 -1.06
N ALA A 30 4.70 2.62 -2.07
CA ALA A 30 5.42 2.84 -3.32
C ALA A 30 4.84 4.03 -4.09
N ALA A 31 3.51 4.12 -4.17
CA ALA A 31 2.83 5.24 -4.84
C ALA A 31 3.20 6.57 -4.16
N MET A 32 3.22 6.59 -2.84
CA MET A 32 3.58 7.80 -2.10
C MET A 32 5.04 8.19 -2.33
N LYS A 33 5.95 7.22 -2.28
CA LYS A 33 7.37 7.47 -2.53
C LYS A 33 7.60 8.00 -3.93
N VAL A 34 7.01 7.38 -4.94
CA VAL A 34 7.18 7.78 -6.34
C VAL A 34 6.64 9.19 -6.57
N THR A 35 5.45 9.50 -6.03
CA THR A 35 4.85 10.82 -6.23
C THR A 35 5.61 11.92 -5.49
N VAL A 36 6.10 11.65 -4.29
CA VAL A 36 6.94 12.61 -3.55
C VAL A 36 8.24 12.86 -4.30
N ASP A 37 8.90 11.82 -4.78
CA ASP A 37 10.13 11.94 -5.56
C ASP A 37 9.88 12.72 -6.85
N ALA A 38 8.74 12.51 -7.51
CA ALA A 38 8.37 13.23 -8.72
C ALA A 38 8.21 14.72 -8.45
N VAL A 39 7.57 15.10 -7.34
CA VAL A 39 7.47 16.51 -6.94
C VAL A 39 8.85 17.10 -6.69
N GLN A 40 9.73 16.36 -6.03
CA GLN A 40 11.10 16.79 -5.75
C GLN A 40 11.89 17.03 -7.03
N ILE A 41 11.76 16.13 -8.00
CA ILE A 41 12.45 16.25 -9.29
C ILE A 41 11.97 17.48 -10.06
N CYS A 42 10.67 17.77 -10.02
CA CYS A 42 10.11 18.96 -10.67
C CYS A 42 10.45 20.26 -9.95
N GLY A 43 10.96 20.16 -8.72
CA GLY A 43 11.30 21.35 -7.93
C GLY A 43 10.08 22.17 -7.56
N GLY A 44 10.25 23.48 -7.48
CA GLY A 44 9.17 24.40 -7.12
C GLY A 44 7.97 24.31 -8.04
N SER A 45 8.18 24.04 -9.33
CA SER A 45 7.10 23.88 -10.30
C SER A 45 6.22 22.67 -9.97
N GLY A 46 6.82 21.59 -9.49
CA GLY A 46 6.09 20.40 -9.12
C GLY A 46 5.16 20.58 -7.92
N TYR A 47 5.44 21.59 -7.11
CA TYR A 47 4.61 21.91 -5.94
C TYR A 47 3.42 22.79 -6.29
N MET A 48 3.35 23.31 -7.51
CA MET A 48 2.29 24.20 -7.96
C MET A 48 1.17 23.44 -8.65
N ARG A 49 -0.07 23.96 -8.53
CA ARG A 49 -1.26 23.34 -9.11
C ARG A 49 -1.27 23.27 -10.64
N ASP A 50 -0.42 24.03 -11.30
CA ASP A 50 -0.30 24.03 -12.76
C ASP A 50 0.19 22.68 -13.31
N TYR A 51 0.80 21.86 -12.43
CA TYR A 51 1.34 20.54 -12.79
C TYR A 51 0.60 19.44 -12.04
N PRO A 52 0.26 18.31 -12.71
CA PRO A 52 -0.55 17.26 -12.08
C PRO A 52 0.19 16.47 -11.00
N VAL A 53 1.51 16.59 -10.89
CA VAL A 53 2.32 15.81 -9.95
C VAL A 53 1.93 16.08 -8.50
N GLU A 54 1.66 17.34 -8.17
CA GLU A 54 1.25 17.76 -6.83
C GLU A 54 -0.07 17.07 -6.46
N LYS A 55 -1.03 17.04 -7.39
CA LYS A 55 -2.31 16.37 -7.16
C LYS A 55 -2.12 14.86 -7.00
N MET A 56 -1.25 14.25 -7.79
CA MET A 56 -0.95 12.82 -7.67
C MET A 56 -0.39 12.48 -6.30
N MET A 57 0.47 13.32 -5.74
CA MET A 57 1.00 13.13 -4.39
C MET A 57 -0.11 13.22 -3.35
N ARG A 58 -0.99 14.21 -3.44
CA ARG A 58 -2.12 14.36 -2.51
C ARG A 58 -3.07 13.18 -2.62
N ASP A 59 -3.38 12.75 -3.83
CA ASP A 59 -4.27 11.60 -4.06
C ASP A 59 -3.63 10.30 -3.56
N ALA A 60 -2.33 10.14 -3.71
CA ALA A 60 -1.63 8.95 -3.24
C ALA A 60 -1.66 8.82 -1.73
N LYS A 61 -1.66 9.92 -0.98
CA LYS A 61 -1.62 9.88 0.48
C LYS A 61 -2.83 9.17 1.07
N ILE A 62 -4.01 9.36 0.51
CA ILE A 62 -5.21 8.70 1.03
C ILE A 62 -5.11 7.17 0.94
N LEU A 63 -4.34 6.66 -0.02
CA LEU A 63 -4.14 5.22 -0.18
C LEU A 63 -3.45 4.60 1.04
N GLN A 64 -2.67 5.39 1.80
CA GLN A 64 -2.02 4.93 3.03
C GLN A 64 -2.93 5.03 4.25
N ILE A 65 -4.09 5.67 4.12
CA ILE A 65 -4.96 6.03 5.25
C ILE A 65 -6.25 5.21 5.25
N TYR A 66 -6.98 5.20 4.14
CA TYR A 66 -8.32 4.62 4.12
C TYR A 66 -8.29 3.09 4.05
N GLU A 67 -9.41 2.46 4.36
CA GLU A 67 -9.56 0.99 4.43
C GLU A 67 -8.52 0.36 5.38
N GLY A 68 -8.23 1.06 6.47
CA GLY A 68 -7.19 0.70 7.43
C GLY A 68 -5.87 1.38 7.11
N THR A 69 -5.32 2.10 8.08
CA THR A 69 -4.02 2.74 7.90
C THR A 69 -2.94 1.69 7.67
N ASN A 70 -1.85 2.08 7.01
CA ASN A 70 -0.74 1.16 6.77
C ASN A 70 -0.12 0.66 8.07
N GLN A 71 -0.14 1.46 9.14
CA GLN A 71 0.32 1.03 10.46
C GLN A 71 -0.54 -0.12 11.01
N ILE A 72 -1.88 0.01 10.90
CA ILE A 72 -2.80 -1.05 11.33
C ILE A 72 -2.63 -2.30 10.48
N LEU A 73 -2.46 -2.14 9.17
CA LEU A 73 -2.28 -3.29 8.26
C LEU A 73 -0.98 -4.02 8.50
N ARG A 74 0.10 -3.32 8.84
CA ARG A 74 1.36 -3.95 9.23
C ARG A 74 1.16 -4.78 10.50
N GLY A 75 0.37 -4.28 11.44
CA GLY A 75 -0.01 -5.05 12.63
C GLY A 75 -0.79 -6.30 12.29
N ALA A 76 -1.71 -6.21 11.34
CA ALA A 76 -2.49 -7.36 10.88
C ALA A 76 -1.60 -8.42 10.22
N ILE A 77 -0.64 -8.00 9.41
CA ILE A 77 0.34 -8.89 8.78
C ILE A 77 1.15 -9.62 9.86
N ALA A 78 1.67 -8.87 10.82
CA ALA A 78 2.47 -9.45 11.91
C ALA A 78 1.65 -10.44 12.74
N SER A 79 0.39 -10.12 13.01
CA SER A 79 -0.52 -11.00 13.75
C SER A 79 -0.74 -12.31 13.00
N ASN A 80 -0.96 -12.26 11.69
CA ASN A 80 -1.15 -13.46 10.87
C ASN A 80 0.10 -14.32 10.82
N LEU A 81 1.28 -13.70 10.69
CA LEU A 81 2.55 -14.43 10.69
C LEU A 81 2.76 -15.14 12.02
N ARG A 82 2.46 -14.47 13.12
CA ARG A 82 2.56 -15.06 14.45
C ARG A 82 1.63 -16.26 14.62
N LYS A 83 0.39 -16.16 14.13
CA LYS A 83 -0.58 -17.26 14.17
C LYS A 83 -0.10 -18.46 13.37
N ARG A 84 0.44 -18.22 12.17
CA ARG A 84 0.97 -19.32 11.34
C ARG A 84 2.15 -20.01 12.02
N LYS A 85 3.05 -19.25 12.63
CA LYS A 85 4.19 -19.79 13.37
C LYS A 85 3.72 -20.64 14.54
N GLY A 86 2.71 -20.18 15.26
CA GLY A 86 2.11 -20.93 16.36
C GLY A 86 1.48 -22.23 15.92
N ARG A 87 0.90 -22.29 14.70
CA ARG A 87 0.28 -23.49 14.16
C ARG A 87 1.30 -24.55 13.74
N THR A 88 2.50 -24.10 13.35
CA THR A 88 3.56 -25.03 12.89
C THR A 88 4.46 -25.52 14.02
N ALA A 89 4.32 -24.94 15.19
CA ALA A 89 5.03 -25.38 16.38
C ALA A 89 4.26 -26.50 17.08
#